data_3a6c9847c272666e64172d22f4d543e3
#
_entry.id   3a6c9847c272666e64172d22f4d543e3
#
_cell.length_a   1.000
_cell.length_b   1.000
_cell.length_c   1.000
_cell.angle_alpha   90.00
_cell.angle_beta   90.00
_cell.angle_gamma   90.00
#
_symmetry.space_group_name_H-M   'P 1'
#
loop_
_entity.id
_entity.type
_entity.pdbx_description
1 polymer ?
#
loop_
_entity_poly.entity_id
_entity_poly.type
_entity_poly.pdbx_seq_one_letter_code
_entity_poly.pdbx_strand_id
1 'polypeptide(L)'
;GARRRPGRGWRIALLSVLAIFLVLTLATGGLALWVRHSLASGIETIADPFAGIATRAPQQSVPAGQEAATNILVLGTDSRTSASDPSQWAEGAQRTDAIMILQVSGDRKTVSVMSIPRDSWVDIPGHGQGKINAAYSYGGPSLTIHTVENLTGIHIDHFAVANFESFVALTDEIGGVRINLKTPQTIAGKKLGAGPQTLNGAQALAYTRERSSLPDGDLDRVKRQQSWMRAIASKALSGGTLSSPTALYSFLKTASRTVAVDESFTINQMQSLALGVRHLHSNDIKFMTVPTSGTGTSRDGQSIVRLDSDADAPLFKAFAEDRVGSYLAEHPGAVELLPVTVN
;
A
#
# COMPACT_ATOMS: atom_id res chain seq x y z
N GLY A 1 -32.43 -65.32 17.91
CA GLY A 1 -32.17 -63.93 17.51
C GLY A 1 -31.40 -63.88 16.24
N ALA A 2 -32.06 -63.62 15.08
CA ALA A 2 -31.42 -63.50 13.77
C ALA A 2 -30.69 -62.12 13.68
N ARG A 3 -29.37 -62.14 13.62
CA ARG A 3 -28.57 -60.93 13.32
C ARG A 3 -28.81 -60.59 11.83
N ARG A 4 -29.60 -59.54 11.56
CA ARG A 4 -29.74 -58.95 10.25
C ARG A 4 -28.37 -58.38 9.82
N ARG A 5 -27.76 -58.98 8.79
CA ARG A 5 -26.57 -58.47 8.14
C ARG A 5 -26.91 -57.11 7.51
N PRO A 6 -26.11 -56.05 7.76
CA PRO A 6 -26.37 -54.76 7.10
C PRO A 6 -26.35 -54.92 5.61
N GLY A 7 -27.46 -54.55 4.96
CA GLY A 7 -27.72 -54.80 3.56
C GLY A 7 -26.72 -54.08 2.65
N ARG A 8 -26.44 -54.68 1.50
CA ARG A 8 -25.56 -54.18 0.43
C ARG A 8 -25.85 -52.70 0.04
N GLY A 9 -27.11 -52.26 0.26
CA GLY A 9 -27.54 -50.88 -0.01
C GLY A 9 -26.87 -49.83 0.89
N TRP A 10 -26.59 -50.14 2.18
CA TRP A 10 -25.92 -49.16 3.06
C TRP A 10 -24.44 -48.93 2.66
N ARG A 11 -23.74 -49.96 2.22
CA ARG A 11 -22.36 -49.83 1.72
C ARG A 11 -22.31 -48.99 0.46
N ILE A 12 -23.29 -49.16 -0.46
CA ILE A 12 -23.39 -48.34 -1.66
C ILE A 12 -23.69 -46.90 -1.32
N ALA A 13 -24.63 -46.63 -0.41
CA ALA A 13 -24.94 -45.28 0.07
C ALA A 13 -23.73 -44.62 0.75
N LEU A 14 -23.00 -45.34 1.60
CA LEU A 14 -21.79 -44.83 2.24
C LEU A 14 -20.68 -44.49 1.23
N LEU A 15 -20.45 -45.37 0.26
CA LEU A 15 -19.46 -45.15 -0.81
C LEU A 15 -19.87 -43.98 -1.70
N SER A 16 -21.16 -43.79 -1.99
CA SER A 16 -21.64 -42.64 -2.76
C SER A 16 -21.45 -41.32 -2.00
N VAL A 17 -21.73 -41.28 -0.70
CA VAL A 17 -21.48 -40.10 0.15
C VAL A 17 -19.99 -39.81 0.21
N LEU A 18 -19.14 -40.81 0.37
CA LEU A 18 -17.69 -40.65 0.42
C LEU A 18 -17.14 -40.17 -0.93
N ALA A 19 -17.67 -40.68 -2.04
CA ALA A 19 -17.32 -40.23 -3.39
C ALA A 19 -17.74 -38.78 -3.65
N ILE A 20 -18.95 -38.39 -3.24
CA ILE A 20 -19.42 -36.99 -3.32
C ILE A 20 -18.55 -36.08 -2.48
N PHE A 21 -18.23 -36.49 -1.25
CA PHE A 21 -17.34 -35.71 -0.36
C PHE A 21 -15.94 -35.55 -0.96
N LEU A 22 -15.37 -36.62 -1.53
CA LEU A 22 -14.09 -36.60 -2.21
C LEU A 22 -14.11 -35.67 -3.44
N VAL A 23 -15.17 -35.74 -4.26
CA VAL A 23 -15.34 -34.83 -5.42
C VAL A 23 -15.46 -33.38 -4.97
N LEU A 24 -16.22 -33.08 -3.91
CA LEU A 24 -16.35 -31.75 -3.35
C LEU A 24 -15.02 -31.22 -2.79
N THR A 25 -14.26 -32.06 -2.08
CA THR A 25 -12.93 -31.67 -1.56
C THR A 25 -11.92 -31.46 -2.67
N LEU A 26 -11.91 -32.28 -3.72
CA LEU A 26 -11.06 -32.09 -4.89
C LEU A 26 -11.47 -30.84 -5.69
N ALA A 27 -12.78 -30.61 -5.85
CA ALA A 27 -13.29 -29.41 -6.54
C ALA A 27 -12.96 -28.12 -5.78
N THR A 28 -13.16 -28.11 -4.47
CA THR A 28 -12.82 -26.94 -3.62
C THR A 28 -11.31 -26.72 -3.55
N GLY A 29 -10.52 -27.78 -3.42
CA GLY A 29 -9.06 -27.73 -3.46
C GLY A 29 -8.53 -27.27 -4.82
N GLY A 30 -9.08 -27.81 -5.90
CA GLY A 30 -8.75 -27.40 -7.27
C GLY A 30 -9.12 -25.95 -7.56
N LEU A 31 -10.29 -25.50 -7.10
CA LEU A 31 -10.72 -24.10 -7.21
C LEU A 31 -9.78 -23.16 -6.42
N ALA A 32 -9.42 -23.54 -5.20
CA ALA A 32 -8.51 -22.75 -4.37
C ALA A 32 -7.12 -22.62 -5.02
N LEU A 33 -6.58 -23.72 -5.56
CA LEU A 33 -5.31 -23.72 -6.29
C LEU A 33 -5.38 -22.90 -7.58
N TRP A 34 -6.48 -22.99 -8.32
CA TRP A 34 -6.71 -22.20 -9.53
C TRP A 34 -6.81 -20.70 -9.22
N VAL A 35 -7.58 -20.32 -8.19
CA VAL A 35 -7.68 -18.94 -7.72
C VAL A 35 -6.29 -18.41 -7.33
N ARG A 36 -5.56 -19.18 -6.54
CA ARG A 36 -4.19 -18.82 -6.12
C ARG A 36 -3.25 -18.64 -7.32
N HIS A 37 -3.26 -19.58 -8.27
CA HIS A 37 -2.43 -19.48 -9.46
C HIS A 37 -2.82 -18.26 -10.32
N SER A 38 -4.12 -18.03 -10.49
CA SER A 38 -4.63 -16.89 -11.26
C SER A 38 -4.31 -15.53 -10.62
N LEU A 39 -4.25 -15.44 -9.29
CA LEU A 39 -3.82 -14.23 -8.58
C LEU A 39 -2.30 -14.06 -8.68
N ALA A 40 -1.54 -15.11 -8.46
CA ALA A 40 -0.08 -15.08 -8.52
C ALA A 40 0.45 -14.71 -9.92
N SER A 41 -0.19 -15.20 -10.99
CA SER A 41 0.21 -14.89 -12.37
C SER A 41 -0.11 -13.47 -12.81
N GLY A 42 -0.88 -12.72 -12.03
CA GLY A 42 -1.19 -11.31 -12.30
C GLY A 42 -0.23 -10.32 -11.65
N ILE A 43 0.57 -10.76 -10.68
CA ILE A 43 1.50 -9.89 -9.95
C ILE A 43 2.83 -9.81 -10.71
N GLU A 44 3.24 -8.61 -11.04
CA GLU A 44 4.58 -8.35 -11.55
C GLU A 44 5.58 -8.41 -10.39
N THR A 45 6.69 -9.14 -10.57
CA THR A 45 7.70 -9.30 -9.53
C THR A 45 8.97 -8.53 -9.87
N ILE A 46 9.52 -7.84 -8.87
CA ILE A 46 10.79 -7.12 -8.92
C ILE A 46 11.84 -8.04 -8.31
N ALA A 47 12.85 -8.40 -9.09
CA ALA A 47 13.93 -9.26 -8.63
C ALA A 47 14.75 -8.53 -7.56
N ASP A 48 14.94 -9.19 -6.42
CA ASP A 48 15.71 -8.78 -5.24
C ASP A 48 16.07 -7.27 -5.14
N PRO A 49 15.11 -6.40 -4.80
CA PRO A 49 15.37 -4.96 -4.69
C PRO A 49 16.25 -4.61 -3.50
N PHE A 50 16.58 -5.58 -2.65
CA PHE A 50 17.45 -5.44 -1.48
C PHE A 50 18.92 -5.77 -1.79
N ALA A 51 19.18 -6.35 -2.95
CA ALA A 51 20.54 -6.68 -3.38
C ALA A 51 21.44 -5.45 -3.41
N GLY A 52 22.69 -5.61 -2.98
CA GLY A 52 23.70 -4.56 -3.02
C GLY A 52 23.57 -3.47 -1.95
N ILE A 53 22.59 -3.53 -1.07
CA ILE A 53 22.50 -2.61 0.08
C ILE A 53 23.44 -3.11 1.18
N ALA A 54 24.57 -2.44 1.34
CA ALA A 54 25.63 -2.88 2.27
C ALA A 54 25.22 -2.80 3.75
N THR A 55 24.38 -1.82 4.09
CA THR A 55 23.91 -1.63 5.46
C THR A 55 22.42 -1.38 5.43
N ARG A 56 21.66 -2.23 6.09
CA ARG A 56 20.20 -2.12 6.26
C ARG A 56 19.87 -1.55 7.66
N ALA A 57 18.76 -0.86 7.76
CA ALA A 57 18.22 -0.53 9.08
C ALA A 57 17.97 -1.81 9.89
N PRO A 58 18.17 -1.79 11.24
CA PRO A 58 18.01 -2.98 12.06
C PRO A 58 16.55 -3.46 12.04
N GLN A 59 16.37 -4.76 11.95
CA GLN A 59 15.02 -5.34 12.10
C GLN A 59 14.50 -5.15 13.53
N GLN A 60 13.20 -5.02 13.65
CA GLN A 60 12.54 -4.94 14.94
C GLN A 60 12.80 -6.22 15.75
N SER A 61 13.31 -6.05 16.96
CA SER A 61 13.45 -7.16 17.90
C SER A 61 12.14 -7.32 18.70
N VAL A 62 11.50 -8.48 18.57
CA VAL A 62 10.25 -8.78 19.28
C VAL A 62 10.44 -9.97 20.22
N PRO A 63 9.72 -10.02 21.36
CA PRO A 63 9.71 -11.18 22.27
C PRO A 63 9.29 -12.47 21.53
N ALA A 64 9.77 -13.61 22.02
CA ALA A 64 9.38 -14.91 21.49
C ALA A 64 7.85 -15.09 21.52
N GLY A 65 7.26 -15.50 20.39
CA GLY A 65 5.82 -15.70 20.23
C GLY A 65 5.04 -14.46 19.82
N GLN A 66 5.69 -13.31 19.62
CA GLN A 66 5.10 -12.14 19.01
C GLN A 66 5.57 -12.02 17.55
N GLU A 67 4.71 -11.45 16.70
CA GLU A 67 5.07 -11.10 15.32
C GLU A 67 5.61 -9.67 15.29
N ALA A 68 6.63 -9.44 14.49
CA ALA A 68 7.10 -8.09 14.21
C ALA A 68 6.10 -7.34 13.30
N ALA A 69 6.15 -6.03 13.34
CA ALA A 69 5.50 -5.22 12.33
C ALA A 69 6.05 -5.56 10.94
N THR A 70 5.22 -5.38 9.92
CA THR A 70 5.64 -5.52 8.53
C THR A 70 5.64 -4.15 7.87
N ASN A 71 6.80 -3.70 7.41
CA ASN A 71 6.98 -2.40 6.76
C ASN A 71 7.15 -2.60 5.25
N ILE A 72 6.24 -2.02 4.49
CA ILE A 72 6.23 -2.09 3.03
C ILE A 72 6.52 -0.69 2.49
N LEU A 73 7.62 -0.51 1.76
CA LEU A 73 7.87 0.72 1.03
C LEU A 73 7.09 0.68 -0.27
N VAL A 74 6.14 1.59 -0.41
CA VAL A 74 5.26 1.71 -1.58
C VAL A 74 5.65 2.96 -2.36
N LEU A 75 5.99 2.77 -3.62
CA LEU A 75 6.21 3.86 -4.57
C LEU A 75 5.03 4.00 -5.51
N GLY A 76 4.57 5.23 -5.69
CA GLY A 76 3.60 5.59 -6.72
C GLY A 76 4.31 6.20 -7.93
N THR A 77 4.05 5.68 -9.12
CA THR A 77 4.62 6.19 -10.37
C THR A 77 3.55 6.49 -11.40
N ASP A 78 3.78 7.54 -12.21
CA ASP A 78 2.96 7.84 -13.40
C ASP A 78 3.46 7.10 -14.65
N SER A 79 4.56 6.37 -14.53
CA SER A 79 5.19 5.69 -15.66
C SER A 79 4.46 4.40 -16.03
N ARG A 80 4.25 4.18 -17.33
CA ARG A 80 3.76 2.91 -17.89
C ARG A 80 4.86 1.86 -18.06
N THR A 81 6.10 2.21 -17.68
CA THR A 81 7.24 1.31 -17.78
C THR A 81 7.18 0.25 -16.70
N SER A 82 7.52 -0.98 -17.06
CA SER A 82 7.56 -2.11 -16.15
C SER A 82 8.53 -1.84 -15.00
N ALA A 83 8.05 -1.96 -13.77
CA ALA A 83 8.89 -1.83 -12.59
C ALA A 83 9.90 -2.97 -12.45
N SER A 84 9.68 -4.08 -13.18
CA SER A 84 10.57 -5.25 -13.19
C SER A 84 11.69 -5.18 -14.24
N ASP A 85 11.69 -4.17 -15.14
CA ASP A 85 12.70 -4.05 -16.19
C ASP A 85 13.77 -2.98 -15.86
N PRO A 86 14.96 -3.38 -15.35
CA PRO A 86 16.04 -2.44 -15.02
C PRO A 86 16.53 -1.58 -16.19
N SER A 87 16.34 -2.04 -17.43
CA SER A 87 16.76 -1.29 -18.61
C SER A 87 15.93 -0.01 -18.82
N GLN A 88 14.77 0.05 -18.18
CA GLN A 88 13.85 1.20 -18.24
C GLN A 88 14.08 2.21 -17.10
N TRP A 89 15.00 1.92 -16.17
CA TRP A 89 15.36 2.83 -15.06
C TRP A 89 16.43 3.86 -15.48
N ALA A 90 16.44 4.26 -16.74
CA ALA A 90 17.39 5.26 -17.23
C ALA A 90 17.28 6.57 -16.42
N GLU A 91 18.42 7.15 -16.10
CA GLU A 91 18.54 8.40 -15.34
C GLU A 91 17.59 9.48 -15.90
N GLY A 92 16.69 9.99 -15.03
CA GLY A 92 15.70 10.99 -15.41
C GLY A 92 14.43 10.48 -16.10
N ALA A 93 14.34 9.19 -16.46
CA ALA A 93 13.20 8.64 -17.20
C ALA A 93 11.99 8.33 -16.31
N GLN A 94 12.18 8.05 -15.02
CA GLN A 94 11.12 7.74 -14.10
C GLN A 94 11.22 8.60 -12.84
N ARG A 95 10.11 9.23 -12.48
CA ARG A 95 9.96 9.96 -11.21
C ARG A 95 8.90 9.27 -10.38
N THR A 96 9.25 8.96 -9.14
CA THR A 96 8.25 8.56 -8.16
C THR A 96 7.49 9.79 -7.71
N ASP A 97 6.16 9.74 -7.83
CA ASP A 97 5.29 10.83 -7.43
C ASP A 97 4.73 10.67 -6.02
N ALA A 98 4.79 9.45 -5.49
CA ALA A 98 4.44 9.13 -4.09
C ALA A 98 5.48 8.18 -3.51
N ILE A 99 5.91 8.42 -2.29
CA ILE A 99 6.80 7.58 -1.50
C ILE A 99 6.12 7.39 -0.14
N MET A 100 5.79 6.15 0.21
CA MET A 100 5.04 5.86 1.43
C MET A 100 5.60 4.62 2.12
N ILE A 101 5.65 4.65 3.45
CA ILE A 101 5.88 3.46 4.27
C ILE A 101 4.52 3.03 4.81
N LEU A 102 4.07 1.85 4.43
CA LEU A 102 2.91 1.18 4.99
C LEU A 102 3.38 0.19 6.04
N GLN A 103 2.99 0.41 7.29
CA GLN A 103 3.26 -0.51 8.39
C GLN A 103 1.99 -1.22 8.82
N VAL A 104 2.04 -2.54 8.84
CA VAL A 104 1.05 -3.38 9.53
C VAL A 104 1.64 -3.75 10.88
N SER A 105 0.99 -3.33 11.98
CA SER A 105 1.48 -3.62 13.34
C SER A 105 1.62 -5.12 13.59
N GLY A 106 2.54 -5.52 14.43
CA GLY A 106 2.77 -6.93 14.77
C GLY A 106 1.54 -7.58 15.38
N ASP A 107 0.76 -6.86 16.17
CA ASP A 107 -0.51 -7.34 16.76
C ASP A 107 -1.70 -7.31 15.78
N ARG A 108 -1.49 -6.84 14.54
CA ARG A 108 -2.49 -6.73 13.46
C ARG A 108 -3.70 -5.84 13.78
N LYS A 109 -3.57 -4.93 14.76
CA LYS A 109 -4.67 -4.04 15.18
C LYS A 109 -4.65 -2.68 14.51
N THR A 110 -3.54 -2.29 13.90
CA THR A 110 -3.41 -0.99 13.24
C THR A 110 -2.65 -1.12 11.92
N VAL A 111 -2.99 -0.23 10.99
CA VAL A 111 -2.18 0.04 9.79
C VAL A 111 -1.83 1.51 9.80
N SER A 112 -0.54 1.82 9.67
CA SER A 112 -0.05 3.20 9.59
C SER A 112 0.57 3.44 8.22
N VAL A 113 0.18 4.52 7.57
CA VAL A 113 0.71 4.93 6.26
C VAL A 113 1.36 6.30 6.42
N MET A 114 2.67 6.34 6.28
CA MET A 114 3.47 7.55 6.37
C MET A 114 3.98 7.93 4.98
N SER A 115 3.56 9.09 4.47
CA SER A 115 4.03 9.63 3.19
C SER A 115 5.24 10.51 3.40
N ILE A 116 6.25 10.33 2.55
CA ILE A 116 7.42 11.21 2.46
C ILE A 116 7.25 12.08 1.22
N PRO A 117 7.20 13.41 1.34
CA PRO A 117 7.08 14.29 0.18
C PRO A 117 8.22 14.02 -0.80
N ARG A 118 7.90 13.84 -2.09
CA ARG A 118 8.87 13.44 -3.11
C ARG A 118 10.02 14.43 -3.31
N ASP A 119 9.77 15.71 -3.02
CA ASP A 119 10.76 16.80 -3.12
C ASP A 119 11.52 17.02 -1.80
N SER A 120 11.41 16.10 -0.83
CA SER A 120 12.19 16.14 0.42
C SER A 120 13.68 16.13 0.12
N TRP A 121 14.41 17.09 0.70
CA TRP A 121 15.85 17.25 0.50
C TRP A 121 16.61 16.39 1.51
N VAL A 122 17.21 15.31 1.04
CA VAL A 122 17.80 14.26 1.86
C VAL A 122 19.18 13.85 1.32
N ASP A 123 19.95 13.15 2.14
CA ASP A 123 21.17 12.50 1.68
C ASP A 123 20.85 11.21 0.92
N ILE A 124 21.32 11.10 -0.33
CA ILE A 124 21.17 9.93 -1.18
C ILE A 124 22.52 9.21 -1.23
N PRO A 125 22.63 7.98 -0.71
CA PRO A 125 23.89 7.25 -0.64
C PRO A 125 24.64 7.21 -1.97
N GLY A 126 25.89 7.69 -1.96
CA GLY A 126 26.73 7.74 -3.16
C GLY A 126 26.46 8.92 -4.11
N HIS A 127 25.41 9.73 -3.87
CA HIS A 127 25.01 10.85 -4.73
C HIS A 127 24.94 12.20 -3.98
N GLY A 128 25.16 12.21 -2.66
CA GLY A 128 25.06 13.40 -1.84
C GLY A 128 23.60 13.86 -1.65
N GLN A 129 23.42 15.17 -1.35
CA GLN A 129 22.09 15.69 -1.10
C GLN A 129 21.28 15.89 -2.38
N GLY A 130 20.04 15.44 -2.35
CA GLY A 130 19.11 15.56 -3.48
C GLY A 130 17.65 15.39 -3.03
N LYS A 131 16.75 15.59 -3.98
CA LYS A 131 15.34 15.24 -3.76
C LYS A 131 15.20 13.72 -3.63
N ILE A 132 14.46 13.25 -2.65
CA ILE A 132 14.35 11.81 -2.37
C ILE A 132 13.85 11.00 -3.57
N ASN A 133 13.01 11.58 -4.42
CA ASN A 133 12.52 10.94 -5.64
C ASN A 133 13.62 10.68 -6.68
N ALA A 134 14.76 11.37 -6.60
CA ALA A 134 15.89 11.15 -7.50
C ALA A 134 16.60 9.81 -7.19
N ALA A 135 16.49 9.28 -5.98
CA ALA A 135 17.08 8.00 -5.63
C ALA A 135 16.61 6.88 -6.57
N TYR A 136 15.32 6.88 -6.94
CA TYR A 136 14.80 5.88 -7.89
C TYR A 136 15.40 6.03 -9.29
N SER A 137 15.57 7.25 -9.75
CA SER A 137 16.19 7.54 -11.07
C SER A 137 17.69 7.21 -11.10
N TYR A 138 18.39 7.30 -9.97
CA TYR A 138 19.83 7.04 -9.90
C TYR A 138 20.18 5.56 -9.72
N GLY A 139 19.41 4.84 -8.92
CA GLY A 139 19.75 3.45 -8.56
C GLY A 139 18.54 2.55 -8.33
N GLY A 140 17.36 2.92 -8.86
CA GLY A 140 16.15 2.10 -8.82
C GLY A 140 15.67 1.79 -7.41
N PRO A 141 15.03 0.61 -7.25
CA PRO A 141 14.49 0.16 -5.96
C PRO A 141 15.53 0.13 -4.85
N SER A 142 16.70 -0.46 -5.09
CA SER A 142 17.74 -0.66 -4.06
C SER A 142 18.22 0.66 -3.47
N LEU A 143 18.53 1.65 -4.30
CA LEU A 143 18.96 2.96 -3.80
C LEU A 143 17.84 3.70 -3.09
N THR A 144 16.59 3.54 -3.55
CA THR A 144 15.44 4.16 -2.89
C THR A 144 15.21 3.56 -1.50
N ILE A 145 15.25 2.23 -1.38
CA ILE A 145 15.15 1.53 -0.09
C ILE A 145 16.26 2.00 0.84
N HIS A 146 17.52 1.98 0.38
CA HIS A 146 18.68 2.43 1.16
C HIS A 146 18.53 3.88 1.62
N THR A 147 18.08 4.78 0.74
CA THR A 147 17.84 6.19 1.08
C THR A 147 16.76 6.34 2.16
N VAL A 148 15.64 5.62 2.01
CA VAL A 148 14.53 5.65 2.97
C VAL A 148 14.95 5.07 4.32
N GLU A 149 15.63 3.93 4.33
CA GLU A 149 16.12 3.31 5.57
C GLU A 149 17.15 4.20 6.30
N ASN A 150 18.08 4.83 5.56
CA ASN A 150 19.04 5.77 6.14
C ASN A 150 18.37 7.01 6.73
N LEU A 151 17.35 7.53 6.04
CA LEU A 151 16.61 8.69 6.51
C LEU A 151 15.80 8.38 7.77
N THR A 152 15.15 7.23 7.80
CA THR A 152 14.09 6.96 8.80
C THR A 152 14.53 5.99 9.92
N GLY A 153 15.56 5.18 9.67
CA GLY A 153 15.92 4.07 10.56
C GLY A 153 14.88 2.93 10.59
N ILE A 154 13.87 2.97 9.72
CA ILE A 154 12.82 1.94 9.63
C ILE A 154 13.30 0.85 8.69
N HIS A 155 13.35 -0.40 9.18
CA HIS A 155 13.65 -1.55 8.34
C HIS A 155 12.49 -1.80 7.36
N ILE A 156 12.79 -1.91 6.08
CA ILE A 156 11.82 -2.19 5.02
C ILE A 156 11.81 -3.67 4.70
N ASP A 157 10.72 -4.37 5.03
CA ASP A 157 10.58 -5.81 4.82
C ASP A 157 10.24 -6.13 3.36
N HIS A 158 9.38 -5.30 2.75
CA HIS A 158 8.90 -5.48 1.39
C HIS A 158 8.89 -4.18 0.60
N PHE A 159 8.96 -4.32 -0.71
CA PHE A 159 8.97 -3.21 -1.64
C PHE A 159 7.86 -3.40 -2.69
N ALA A 160 7.12 -2.33 -2.95
CA ALA A 160 6.05 -2.33 -3.94
C ALA A 160 6.07 -1.07 -4.79
N VAL A 161 5.80 -1.22 -6.08
CA VAL A 161 5.58 -0.10 -7.00
C VAL A 161 4.14 -0.17 -7.51
N ALA A 162 3.41 0.93 -7.34
CA ALA A 162 2.04 1.04 -7.80
C ALA A 162 1.95 2.09 -8.92
N ASN A 163 1.32 1.71 -10.03
CA ASN A 163 1.02 2.64 -11.10
C ASN A 163 -0.32 3.33 -10.82
N PHE A 164 -0.33 4.67 -10.79
CA PHE A 164 -1.57 5.41 -10.56
C PHE A 164 -2.64 5.17 -11.63
N GLU A 165 -2.27 4.93 -12.90
CA GLU A 165 -3.25 4.59 -13.94
C GLU A 165 -3.96 3.26 -13.65
N SER A 166 -3.24 2.32 -13.04
CA SER A 166 -3.80 1.02 -12.65
C SER A 166 -4.81 1.14 -11.50
N PHE A 167 -4.66 2.13 -10.62
CA PHE A 167 -5.66 2.43 -9.57
C PHE A 167 -7.00 2.89 -10.14
N VAL A 168 -7.05 3.40 -11.38
CA VAL A 168 -8.30 3.70 -12.09
C VAL A 168 -9.16 2.44 -12.20
N ALA A 169 -8.56 1.36 -12.72
CA ALA A 169 -9.27 0.09 -12.88
C ALA A 169 -9.76 -0.48 -11.54
N LEU A 170 -8.93 -0.40 -10.49
CA LEU A 170 -9.30 -0.85 -9.14
C LEU A 170 -10.45 -0.01 -8.56
N THR A 171 -10.42 1.31 -8.78
CA THR A 171 -11.48 2.22 -8.34
C THR A 171 -12.81 1.91 -9.04
N ASP A 172 -12.77 1.64 -10.35
CA ASP A 172 -13.97 1.30 -11.12
C ASP A 172 -14.52 -0.07 -10.75
N GLU A 173 -13.65 -1.07 -10.48
CA GLU A 173 -14.03 -2.41 -10.04
C GLU A 173 -14.85 -2.39 -8.74
N ILE A 174 -14.49 -1.51 -7.78
CA ILE A 174 -15.23 -1.36 -6.52
C ILE A 174 -16.44 -0.41 -6.63
N GLY A 175 -16.79 0.04 -7.84
CA GLY A 175 -17.92 0.94 -8.10
C GLY A 175 -17.69 2.39 -7.69
N GLY A 176 -16.44 2.85 -7.75
CA GLY A 176 -16.02 4.20 -7.39
C GLY A 176 -15.71 4.37 -5.90
N VAL A 177 -15.08 5.51 -5.57
CA VAL A 177 -14.63 5.86 -4.22
C VAL A 177 -15.30 7.13 -3.72
N ARG A 178 -15.54 7.18 -2.42
CA ARG A 178 -16.13 8.36 -1.78
C ARG A 178 -15.03 9.26 -1.22
N ILE A 179 -14.88 10.43 -1.83
CA ILE A 179 -13.96 11.49 -1.39
C ILE A 179 -14.76 12.62 -0.79
N ASN A 180 -14.28 13.21 0.29
CA ASN A 180 -14.92 14.32 0.96
C ASN A 180 -14.18 15.62 0.62
N LEU A 181 -14.73 16.41 -0.32
CA LEU A 181 -14.12 17.65 -0.81
C LEU A 181 -14.33 18.79 0.19
N LYS A 182 -13.28 19.53 0.49
CA LYS A 182 -13.35 20.71 1.37
C LYS A 182 -14.10 21.86 0.71
N THR A 183 -13.88 22.06 -0.58
CA THR A 183 -14.46 23.13 -1.38
C THR A 183 -15.02 22.59 -2.70
N PRO A 184 -15.97 23.30 -3.36
CA PRO A 184 -16.39 22.94 -4.71
C PRO A 184 -15.21 22.95 -5.69
N GLN A 185 -15.13 21.95 -6.56
CA GLN A 185 -14.05 21.79 -7.52
C GLN A 185 -14.56 21.28 -8.86
N THR A 186 -13.81 21.57 -9.93
CA THR A 186 -14.03 20.96 -11.24
C THR A 186 -13.01 19.86 -11.45
N ILE A 187 -13.44 18.61 -11.50
CA ILE A 187 -12.57 17.43 -11.62
C ILE A 187 -12.94 16.69 -12.91
N ALA A 188 -11.96 16.50 -13.80
CA ALA A 188 -12.18 15.90 -15.12
C ALA A 188 -13.35 16.54 -15.89
N GLY A 189 -13.45 17.87 -15.86
CA GLY A 189 -14.51 18.64 -16.52
C GLY A 189 -15.88 18.64 -15.82
N LYS A 190 -16.05 17.87 -14.74
CA LYS A 190 -17.29 17.81 -13.96
C LYS A 190 -17.22 18.72 -12.74
N LYS A 191 -18.22 19.60 -12.59
CA LYS A 191 -18.36 20.41 -11.37
C LYS A 191 -18.91 19.55 -10.23
N LEU A 192 -18.19 19.51 -9.12
CA LEU A 192 -18.52 18.78 -7.91
C LEU A 192 -18.64 19.77 -6.75
N GLY A 193 -19.68 19.61 -5.93
CA GLY A 193 -19.87 20.42 -4.72
C GLY A 193 -18.89 20.05 -3.61
N ALA A 194 -18.82 20.88 -2.56
CA ALA A 194 -18.17 20.51 -1.31
C ALA A 194 -18.89 19.33 -0.65
N GLY A 195 -18.20 18.65 0.25
CA GLY A 195 -18.71 17.48 0.97
C GLY A 195 -18.43 16.16 0.22
N PRO A 196 -19.17 15.10 0.59
CA PRO A 196 -18.93 13.77 0.05
C PRO A 196 -19.30 13.67 -1.44
N GLN A 197 -18.35 13.26 -2.26
CA GLN A 197 -18.51 13.03 -3.70
C GLN A 197 -18.07 11.60 -4.03
N THR A 198 -18.79 10.95 -4.94
CA THR A 198 -18.34 9.65 -5.48
C THR A 198 -17.63 9.91 -6.80
N LEU A 199 -16.37 9.50 -6.85
CA LEU A 199 -15.49 9.60 -8.01
C LEU A 199 -15.30 8.23 -8.64
N ASN A 200 -15.41 8.15 -9.97
CA ASN A 200 -14.90 7.00 -10.71
C ASN A 200 -13.37 7.07 -10.83
N GLY A 201 -12.75 6.04 -11.41
CA GLY A 201 -11.30 5.95 -11.50
C GLY A 201 -10.65 7.13 -12.25
N ALA A 202 -11.24 7.54 -13.39
CA ALA A 202 -10.74 8.67 -14.17
C ALA A 202 -10.82 10.00 -13.40
N GLN A 203 -11.90 10.20 -12.66
CA GLN A 203 -12.07 11.39 -11.81
C GLN A 203 -11.13 11.37 -10.62
N ALA A 204 -10.93 10.21 -9.99
CA ALA A 204 -10.00 10.05 -8.88
C ALA A 204 -8.55 10.31 -9.33
N LEU A 205 -8.16 9.82 -10.50
CA LEU A 205 -6.85 10.10 -11.09
C LEU A 205 -6.68 11.61 -11.37
N ALA A 206 -7.67 12.26 -12.00
CA ALA A 206 -7.62 13.69 -12.25
C ALA A 206 -7.52 14.50 -10.95
N TYR A 207 -8.26 14.10 -9.92
CA TYR A 207 -8.22 14.70 -8.59
C TYR A 207 -6.82 14.66 -7.96
N THR A 208 -6.09 13.55 -8.10
CA THR A 208 -4.75 13.41 -7.53
C THR A 208 -3.64 14.05 -8.36
N ARG A 209 -3.91 14.35 -9.63
CA ARG A 209 -2.94 15.00 -10.55
C ARG A 209 -3.02 16.52 -10.55
N GLU A 210 -4.12 17.10 -10.07
CA GLU A 210 -4.29 18.56 -10.01
C GLU A 210 -3.27 19.18 -9.04
N ARG A 211 -2.61 20.24 -9.47
CA ARG A 211 -1.58 20.97 -8.71
C ARG A 211 -1.79 22.48 -8.72
N SER A 212 -2.27 23.00 -9.86
CA SER A 212 -2.25 24.44 -10.15
C SER A 212 -3.23 25.23 -9.30
N SER A 213 -4.29 24.59 -8.81
CA SER A 213 -5.31 25.21 -7.97
C SER A 213 -5.15 24.96 -6.48
N LEU A 214 -4.07 24.27 -6.06
CA LEU A 214 -3.88 23.86 -4.66
C LEU A 214 -3.04 24.88 -3.88
N PRO A 215 -3.52 25.34 -2.69
CA PRO A 215 -2.82 26.32 -1.89
C PRO A 215 -1.40 25.90 -1.49
N ASP A 216 -1.24 24.65 -1.04
CA ASP A 216 0.04 24.09 -0.58
C ASP A 216 0.73 23.21 -1.64
N GLY A 217 0.27 23.28 -2.90
CA GLY A 217 0.91 22.64 -4.04
C GLY A 217 1.11 21.13 -3.88
N ASP A 218 2.37 20.70 -3.73
CA ASP A 218 2.72 19.28 -3.66
C ASP A 218 2.26 18.60 -2.36
N LEU A 219 2.22 19.32 -1.24
CA LEU A 219 1.72 18.78 0.03
C LEU A 219 0.22 18.45 -0.03
N ASP A 220 -0.57 19.31 -0.64
CA ASP A 220 -1.99 19.04 -0.88
C ASP A 220 -2.18 17.85 -1.84
N ARG A 221 -1.30 17.69 -2.82
CA ARG A 221 -1.32 16.50 -3.70
C ARG A 221 -1.08 15.21 -2.91
N VAL A 222 -0.13 15.21 -1.99
CA VAL A 222 0.11 14.06 -1.09
C VAL A 222 -1.17 13.73 -0.30
N LYS A 223 -1.85 14.73 0.26
CA LYS A 223 -3.11 14.53 0.98
C LYS A 223 -4.20 13.96 0.08
N ARG A 224 -4.27 14.38 -1.19
CA ARG A 224 -5.22 13.83 -2.17
C ARG A 224 -4.92 12.36 -2.51
N GLN A 225 -3.67 12.00 -2.70
CA GLN A 225 -3.25 10.61 -2.92
C GLN A 225 -3.61 9.73 -1.72
N GLN A 226 -3.30 10.17 -0.50
CA GLN A 226 -3.70 9.49 0.74
C GLN A 226 -5.21 9.37 0.87
N SER A 227 -5.96 10.41 0.51
CA SER A 227 -7.43 10.41 0.56
C SER A 227 -8.02 9.37 -0.41
N TRP A 228 -7.45 9.24 -1.61
CA TRP A 228 -7.87 8.21 -2.56
C TRP A 228 -7.55 6.80 -2.03
N MET A 229 -6.35 6.56 -1.52
CA MET A 229 -5.99 5.28 -0.91
C MET A 229 -6.88 4.93 0.29
N ARG A 230 -7.15 5.90 1.18
CA ARG A 230 -8.09 5.74 2.30
C ARG A 230 -9.49 5.35 1.81
N ALA A 231 -9.97 5.97 0.74
CA ALA A 231 -11.28 5.71 0.20
C ALA A 231 -11.39 4.29 -0.41
N ILE A 232 -10.33 3.82 -1.11
CA ILE A 232 -10.25 2.44 -1.60
C ILE A 232 -10.24 1.45 -0.42
N ALA A 233 -9.38 1.67 0.58
CA ALA A 233 -9.30 0.81 1.76
C ALA A 233 -10.63 0.76 2.52
N SER A 234 -11.25 1.91 2.74
CA SER A 234 -12.56 2.00 3.40
C SER A 234 -13.64 1.25 2.63
N LYS A 235 -13.66 1.37 1.30
CA LYS A 235 -14.62 0.68 0.45
C LYS A 235 -14.38 -0.83 0.45
N ALA A 236 -13.13 -1.27 0.37
CA ALA A 236 -12.77 -2.68 0.44
C ALA A 236 -13.19 -3.31 1.78
N LEU A 237 -12.94 -2.61 2.90
CA LEU A 237 -13.25 -3.11 4.24
C LEU A 237 -14.77 -3.06 4.57
N SER A 238 -15.50 -2.03 4.12
CA SER A 238 -16.89 -1.79 4.54
C SER A 238 -17.93 -2.12 3.47
N GLY A 239 -17.54 -2.28 2.23
CA GLY A 239 -18.45 -2.27 1.08
C GLY A 239 -19.02 -3.61 0.65
N GLY A 240 -18.95 -4.66 1.46
CA GLY A 240 -19.38 -5.99 1.03
C GLY A 240 -18.41 -6.69 0.06
N THR A 241 -17.34 -6.01 -0.38
CA THR A 241 -16.31 -6.58 -1.25
C THR A 241 -15.67 -7.82 -0.60
N LEU A 242 -15.40 -7.76 0.71
CA LEU A 242 -14.82 -8.89 1.43
C LEU A 242 -15.84 -9.96 1.83
N SER A 243 -17.14 -9.68 1.79
CA SER A 243 -18.20 -10.64 2.15
C SER A 243 -18.67 -11.49 0.97
N SER A 244 -18.44 -11.05 -0.27
CA SER A 244 -18.77 -11.80 -1.47
C SER A 244 -17.50 -12.46 -2.04
N PRO A 245 -17.42 -13.82 -2.13
CA PRO A 245 -16.25 -14.49 -2.70
C PRO A 245 -15.92 -14.04 -4.12
N THR A 246 -16.93 -13.76 -4.93
CA THR A 246 -16.77 -13.29 -6.32
C THR A 246 -16.22 -11.88 -6.37
N ALA A 247 -16.78 -10.94 -5.56
CA ALA A 247 -16.30 -9.57 -5.51
C ALA A 247 -14.89 -9.48 -4.93
N LEU A 248 -14.58 -10.27 -3.89
CA LEU A 248 -13.23 -10.38 -3.35
C LEU A 248 -12.24 -10.88 -4.40
N TYR A 249 -12.60 -11.93 -5.14
CA TYR A 249 -11.73 -12.45 -6.20
C TYR A 249 -11.46 -11.41 -7.30
N SER A 250 -12.51 -10.75 -7.80
CA SER A 250 -12.37 -9.68 -8.80
C SER A 250 -11.50 -8.54 -8.29
N PHE A 251 -11.73 -8.09 -7.05
CA PHE A 251 -10.93 -7.06 -6.42
C PHE A 251 -9.45 -7.46 -6.31
N LEU A 252 -9.16 -8.64 -5.77
CA LEU A 252 -7.79 -9.13 -5.63
C LEU A 252 -7.11 -9.33 -6.99
N LYS A 253 -7.84 -9.84 -7.99
CA LYS A 253 -7.32 -10.00 -9.35
C LYS A 253 -6.99 -8.65 -10.01
N THR A 254 -7.82 -7.63 -9.81
CA THR A 254 -7.54 -6.29 -10.31
C THR A 254 -6.39 -5.67 -9.54
N ALA A 255 -6.39 -5.76 -8.20
CA ALA A 255 -5.31 -5.25 -7.35
C ALA A 255 -3.95 -5.88 -7.69
N SER A 256 -3.91 -7.20 -7.94
CA SER A 256 -2.65 -7.90 -8.28
C SER A 256 -2.00 -7.44 -9.59
N ARG A 257 -2.77 -6.80 -10.47
CA ARG A 257 -2.29 -6.24 -11.75
C ARG A 257 -1.90 -4.78 -11.64
N THR A 258 -2.13 -4.15 -10.50
CA THR A 258 -1.87 -2.73 -10.27
C THR A 258 -0.56 -2.46 -9.56
N VAL A 259 0.07 -3.52 -9.05
CA VAL A 259 1.26 -3.42 -8.18
C VAL A 259 2.31 -4.42 -8.64
N ALA A 260 3.54 -3.96 -8.77
CA ALA A 260 4.71 -4.82 -8.83
C ALA A 260 5.31 -4.91 -7.42
N VAL A 261 5.72 -6.10 -6.99
CA VAL A 261 6.26 -6.32 -5.63
C VAL A 261 7.60 -7.05 -5.68
N ASP A 262 8.37 -6.96 -4.61
CA ASP A 262 9.58 -7.75 -4.48
C ASP A 262 9.28 -9.26 -4.53
N GLU A 263 10.21 -10.06 -5.05
CA GLU A 263 10.03 -11.50 -5.22
C GLU A 263 9.85 -12.26 -3.91
N SER A 264 10.32 -11.69 -2.78
CA SER A 264 10.16 -12.28 -1.45
C SER A 264 8.75 -12.06 -0.89
N PHE A 265 7.99 -11.05 -1.38
CA PHE A 265 6.62 -10.77 -0.96
C PHE A 265 5.63 -11.72 -1.64
N THR A 266 5.66 -12.95 -1.22
CA THR A 266 4.87 -14.03 -1.82
C THR A 266 3.37 -13.84 -1.60
N ILE A 267 2.55 -14.46 -2.47
CA ILE A 267 1.09 -14.45 -2.35
C ILE A 267 0.62 -14.99 -0.98
N ASN A 268 1.37 -15.91 -0.37
CA ASN A 268 1.05 -16.43 0.96
C ASN A 268 1.23 -15.37 2.05
N GLN A 269 2.30 -14.59 1.97
CA GLN A 269 2.54 -13.48 2.92
C GLN A 269 1.50 -12.39 2.75
N MET A 270 1.16 -12.01 1.50
CA MET A 270 0.08 -11.06 1.23
C MET A 270 -1.26 -11.55 1.77
N GLN A 271 -1.60 -12.83 1.57
CA GLN A 271 -2.83 -13.42 2.13
C GLN A 271 -2.80 -13.43 3.66
N SER A 272 -1.68 -13.78 4.27
CA SER A 272 -1.53 -13.77 5.72
C SER A 272 -1.73 -12.38 6.30
N LEU A 273 -1.11 -11.35 5.70
CA LEU A 273 -1.31 -9.96 6.12
C LEU A 273 -2.76 -9.51 5.93
N ALA A 274 -3.37 -9.80 4.77
CA ALA A 274 -4.76 -9.43 4.50
C ALA A 274 -5.74 -10.10 5.47
N LEU A 275 -5.54 -11.38 5.78
CA LEU A 275 -6.34 -12.10 6.76
C LEU A 275 -6.12 -11.57 8.18
N GLY A 276 -4.89 -11.19 8.52
CA GLY A 276 -4.54 -10.58 9.79
C GLY A 276 -5.30 -9.28 10.06
N VAL A 277 -5.46 -8.45 9.03
CA VAL A 277 -6.10 -7.13 9.14
C VAL A 277 -7.59 -7.09 8.74
N ARG A 278 -8.22 -8.25 8.44
CA ARG A 278 -9.61 -8.30 7.96
C ARG A 278 -10.66 -7.75 8.92
N HIS A 279 -10.32 -7.64 10.19
CA HIS A 279 -11.20 -7.13 11.26
C HIS A 279 -11.07 -5.62 11.48
N LEU A 280 -10.11 -4.97 10.79
CA LEU A 280 -9.91 -3.53 10.91
C LEU A 280 -11.04 -2.75 10.27
N HIS A 281 -11.26 -1.56 10.80
CA HIS A 281 -12.14 -0.55 10.25
C HIS A 281 -11.31 0.61 9.67
N SER A 282 -11.93 1.47 8.90
CA SER A 282 -11.23 2.62 8.30
C SER A 282 -10.55 3.53 9.33
N ASN A 283 -11.05 3.58 10.57
CA ASN A 283 -10.46 4.38 11.64
C ASN A 283 -9.19 3.76 12.24
N ASP A 284 -8.95 2.47 12.00
CA ASP A 284 -7.75 1.77 12.46
C ASP A 284 -6.58 1.95 11.48
N ILE A 285 -6.85 2.58 10.32
CA ILE A 285 -5.84 2.95 9.34
C ILE A 285 -5.50 4.42 9.53
N LYS A 286 -4.27 4.70 9.91
CA LYS A 286 -3.76 6.07 10.11
C LYS A 286 -2.93 6.50 8.92
N PHE A 287 -3.35 7.59 8.29
CA PHE A 287 -2.59 8.24 7.22
C PHE A 287 -1.96 9.52 7.75
N MET A 288 -0.69 9.70 7.49
CA MET A 288 0.09 10.86 7.92
C MET A 288 1.16 11.22 6.91
N THR A 289 1.65 12.43 7.00
CA THR A 289 2.81 12.88 6.22
C THR A 289 3.94 13.18 7.19
N VAL A 290 5.17 12.87 6.81
CA VAL A 290 6.38 13.24 7.57
C VAL A 290 6.33 14.76 7.82
N PRO A 291 6.50 15.22 9.05
CA PRO A 291 6.55 16.63 9.39
C PRO A 291 7.54 17.40 8.52
N THR A 292 7.20 18.63 8.16
CA THR A 292 8.05 19.47 7.32
C THR A 292 8.24 20.83 7.96
N SER A 293 9.47 21.37 7.88
CA SER A 293 9.78 22.73 8.29
C SER A 293 9.52 23.77 7.18
N GLY A 294 8.90 23.33 6.07
CA GLY A 294 8.50 24.20 4.97
C GLY A 294 9.20 23.90 3.66
N THR A 295 8.94 24.74 2.66
CA THR A 295 9.58 24.67 1.35
C THR A 295 10.82 25.56 1.27
N GLY A 296 11.65 25.34 0.26
CA GLY A 296 12.85 26.13 0.04
C GLY A 296 13.40 25.98 -1.37
N THR A 297 14.57 26.55 -1.58
CA THR A 297 15.33 26.39 -2.82
C THR A 297 16.70 25.82 -2.47
N SER A 298 17.14 24.80 -3.20
CA SER A 298 18.47 24.23 -3.08
C SER A 298 19.53 25.17 -3.70
N ARG A 299 20.83 24.87 -3.49
CA ARG A 299 21.91 25.69 -4.02
C ARG A 299 21.94 25.74 -5.55
N ASP A 300 21.43 24.69 -6.21
CA ASP A 300 21.31 24.57 -7.67
C ASP A 300 19.95 25.05 -8.21
N GLY A 301 19.15 25.74 -7.39
CA GLY A 301 17.92 26.41 -7.81
C GLY A 301 16.67 25.53 -7.85
N GLN A 302 16.71 24.28 -7.34
CA GLN A 302 15.54 23.41 -7.30
C GLN A 302 14.59 23.79 -6.15
N SER A 303 13.27 23.75 -6.39
CA SER A 303 12.28 23.83 -5.32
C SER A 303 12.32 22.54 -4.50
N ILE A 304 12.46 22.65 -3.19
CA ILE A 304 12.61 21.52 -2.26
C ILE A 304 11.65 21.61 -1.08
N VAL A 305 11.41 20.48 -0.43
CA VAL A 305 10.75 20.37 0.88
C VAL A 305 11.83 20.08 1.93
N ARG A 306 11.80 20.82 3.03
CA ARG A 306 12.68 20.57 4.17
C ARG A 306 11.92 19.79 5.22
N LEU A 307 12.47 18.66 5.61
CA LEU A 307 11.92 17.87 6.71
C LEU A 307 12.21 18.58 8.06
N ASP A 308 11.38 18.30 9.04
CA ASP A 308 11.56 18.76 10.41
C ASP A 308 12.22 17.65 11.24
N SER A 309 13.55 17.64 11.31
CA SER A 309 14.30 16.57 11.95
C SER A 309 13.94 16.35 13.42
N ASP A 310 13.53 17.39 14.13
CA ASP A 310 13.16 17.30 15.55
C ASP A 310 11.80 16.65 15.74
N ALA A 311 10.86 16.91 14.84
CA ALA A 311 9.54 16.29 14.82
C ALA A 311 9.55 14.89 14.17
N ASP A 312 10.45 14.66 13.20
CA ASP A 312 10.55 13.39 12.47
C ASP A 312 11.16 12.28 13.29
N ALA A 313 12.22 12.54 14.05
CA ALA A 313 12.97 11.52 14.76
C ALA A 313 12.10 10.70 15.74
N PRO A 314 11.21 11.29 16.56
CA PRO A 314 10.29 10.51 17.40
C PRO A 314 9.29 9.69 16.59
N LEU A 315 8.79 10.21 15.48
CA LEU A 315 7.86 9.50 14.60
C LEU A 315 8.54 8.29 13.92
N PHE A 316 9.74 8.49 13.37
CA PHE A 316 10.50 7.40 12.75
C PHE A 316 10.83 6.30 13.76
N LYS A 317 11.22 6.69 14.97
CA LYS A 317 11.44 5.75 16.07
C LYS A 317 10.17 4.97 16.42
N ALA A 318 9.01 5.64 16.46
CA ALA A 318 7.73 4.99 16.73
C ALA A 318 7.38 3.94 15.66
N PHE A 319 7.69 4.21 14.39
CA PHE A 319 7.56 3.23 13.31
C PHE A 319 8.56 2.08 13.47
N ALA A 320 9.84 2.37 13.69
CA ALA A 320 10.88 1.34 13.85
C ALA A 320 10.60 0.39 15.02
N GLU A 321 9.94 0.88 16.07
CA GLU A 321 9.62 0.11 17.28
C GLU A 321 8.18 -0.42 17.33
N ASP A 322 7.39 -0.29 16.23
CA ASP A 322 5.96 -0.69 16.17
C ASP A 322 5.10 -0.04 17.28
N ARG A 323 5.32 1.23 17.53
CA ARG A 323 4.64 2.01 18.59
C ARG A 323 3.90 3.23 18.07
N VAL A 324 3.57 3.24 16.77
CA VAL A 324 2.89 4.41 16.16
C VAL A 324 1.57 4.72 16.86
N GLY A 325 0.79 3.70 17.19
CA GLY A 325 -0.50 3.87 17.88
C GLY A 325 -0.35 4.56 19.24
N SER A 326 0.58 4.08 20.09
CA SER A 326 0.85 4.67 21.40
C SER A 326 1.48 6.07 21.29
N TYR A 327 2.40 6.24 20.34
CA TYR A 327 3.02 7.55 20.09
C TYR A 327 1.99 8.63 19.75
N LEU A 328 1.04 8.32 18.83
CA LEU A 328 -0.02 9.27 18.47
C LEU A 328 -0.99 9.55 19.62
N ALA A 329 -1.22 8.58 20.50
CA ALA A 329 -2.06 8.76 21.67
C ALA A 329 -1.40 9.58 22.76
N GLU A 330 -0.10 9.40 22.97
CA GLU A 330 0.71 10.11 23.97
C GLU A 330 1.05 11.54 23.52
N HIS A 331 1.12 11.80 22.21
CA HIS A 331 1.51 13.09 21.63
C HIS A 331 0.46 13.59 20.62
N PRO A 332 -0.77 13.92 21.10
CA PRO A 332 -1.84 14.37 20.21
C PRO A 332 -1.44 15.67 19.52
N GLY A 333 -1.51 15.69 18.19
CA GLY A 333 -1.15 16.86 17.37
C GLY A 333 0.34 16.97 17.01
N ALA A 334 1.21 16.05 17.46
CA ALA A 334 2.61 16.01 17.03
C ALA A 334 2.79 15.71 15.54
N VAL A 335 1.83 15.02 14.96
CA VAL A 335 1.81 14.68 13.53
C VAL A 335 0.45 15.03 12.94
N GLU A 336 0.44 15.66 11.79
CA GLU A 336 -0.80 15.94 11.07
C GLU A 336 -1.32 14.63 10.45
N LEU A 337 -2.44 14.14 10.99
CA LEU A 337 -3.17 13.03 10.37
C LEU A 337 -3.97 13.54 9.19
N LEU A 338 -4.15 12.69 8.18
CA LEU A 338 -4.97 13.02 7.02
C LEU A 338 -6.36 13.47 7.45
N PRO A 339 -6.77 14.72 7.16
CA PRO A 339 -8.06 15.24 7.56
C PRO A 339 -9.22 14.50 6.87
N VAL A 340 -10.42 14.58 7.45
CA VAL A 340 -11.63 13.98 6.89
C VAL A 340 -11.95 14.60 5.52
N THR A 341 -11.75 15.92 5.40
CA THR A 341 -11.94 16.68 4.15
C THR A 341 -10.60 17.11 3.60
N VAL A 342 -10.41 16.95 2.30
CA VAL A 342 -9.17 17.33 1.58
C VAL A 342 -9.51 18.32 0.48
N ASN A 343 -8.60 19.30 0.22
CA ASN A 343 -8.72 20.29 -0.86
C ASN A 343 -8.75 19.65 -2.24
#